data_cf190f2a362d89bdf628a8c6361fea05
#
_entry.id   cf190f2a362d89bdf628a8c6361fea05
#
_cell.length_a   1.000
_cell.length_b   1.000
_cell.length_c   1.000
_cell.angle_alpha   90.00
_cell.angle_beta   90.00
_cell.angle_gamma   90.00
#
_symmetry.space_group_name_H-M   'P 1'
#
loop_
_entity.id
_entity.type
_entity.pdbx_description
1 polymer ?
#
loop_
_entity_poly.entity_id
_entity_poly.type
_entity_poly.pdbx_seq_one_letter_code
_entity_poly.pdbx_strand_id
1 'polypeptide(L)'
;MICVLVLQGYFGHSQTVTLPPSWTAAEQMASLLNEPKSPNRLQVETRTLIRADNNVLPLKLGDDERLPSMNFSDDYAYFANYRLKDFALSYRRWTLRHGYGKADFYDGNKDAAQLYLDSMSVGVDARKVYNVNASLNRTFLRRWTLEYAIPLKHNQGQISVALHWLRIHRLQKGKLTGQMWLGQFDGDLHLLTTRGLPSNEARGNGMTIDFSAVAPISRRIKFGIWGENVFSKIWQWNLQEITAKVATNKVEPDADGFLHAVPFLQGRIEKVSLKARAKRIWTIGAALQQGDNSWILMAKKERNWRISIGYSFPIGQRKQVWFMVSERPLLWQVAIITARFQFLLSVDKWNVATAKEAMTVVRYCWSL
;
A
#
# COMPACT_ATOMS: atom_id res chain seq x y z
N MET A 1 -23.82 -9.45 14.26
CA MET A 1 -22.46 -9.75 14.75
C MET A 1 -21.98 -11.18 14.42
N ILE A 2 -22.77 -12.06 13.88
CA ILE A 2 -22.42 -13.50 13.64
C ILE A 2 -21.87 -13.78 12.23
N CYS A 3 -22.15 -12.96 11.23
CA CYS A 3 -21.65 -13.21 9.84
C CYS A 3 -20.17 -12.91 9.57
N VAL A 4 -19.45 -12.24 10.48
CA VAL A 4 -18.04 -11.86 10.24
C VAL A 4 -17.06 -12.98 10.64
N LEU A 5 -17.48 -13.91 11.48
CA LEU A 5 -16.60 -14.97 12.04
C LEU A 5 -16.48 -16.23 11.16
N VAL A 6 -17.39 -16.46 10.23
CA VAL A 6 -17.41 -17.71 9.43
C VAL A 6 -16.47 -17.68 8.22
N LEU A 7 -15.98 -16.51 7.81
CA LEU A 7 -15.09 -16.39 6.63
C LEU A 7 -13.59 -16.56 6.91
N GLN A 8 -13.18 -16.81 8.16
CA GLN A 8 -11.76 -17.02 8.51
C GLN A 8 -11.27 -18.47 8.45
N GLY A 9 -12.14 -19.44 8.19
CA GLY A 9 -11.90 -20.85 8.54
C GLY A 9 -11.52 -21.81 7.43
N TYR A 10 -11.28 -21.40 6.20
CA TYR A 10 -10.88 -22.38 5.17
C TYR A 10 -9.98 -21.74 4.12
N PHE A 11 -8.67 -21.73 4.35
CA PHE A 11 -7.76 -21.64 3.18
C PHE A 11 -6.31 -21.89 3.60
N GLY A 12 -5.76 -22.96 3.09
CA GLY A 12 -4.35 -23.29 3.18
C GLY A 12 -3.45 -22.14 2.74
N HIS A 13 -2.18 -22.22 3.04
CA HIS A 13 -1.13 -21.21 2.90
C HIS A 13 -1.10 -20.53 1.52
N SER A 14 -2.09 -19.68 1.21
CA SER A 14 -2.08 -18.89 0.00
C SER A 14 -1.11 -17.71 0.21
N GLN A 15 -0.14 -17.61 -0.66
CA GLN A 15 0.78 -16.49 -0.66
C GLN A 15 0.01 -15.18 -0.88
N THR A 16 0.36 -14.13 -0.14
CA THR A 16 -0.25 -12.80 -0.30
C THR A 16 0.60 -11.90 -1.16
N VAL A 17 -0.05 -11.08 -1.98
CA VAL A 17 0.56 -10.03 -2.80
C VAL A 17 0.01 -8.68 -2.35
N THR A 18 0.89 -7.70 -2.20
CA THR A 18 0.49 -6.34 -1.89
C THR A 18 0.13 -5.61 -3.18
N LEU A 19 -1.08 -5.05 -3.22
CA LEU A 19 -1.58 -4.25 -4.32
C LEU A 19 -1.70 -2.77 -3.90
N PRO A 20 -1.63 -1.83 -4.85
CA PRO A 20 -1.99 -0.45 -4.58
C PRO A 20 -3.45 -0.34 -4.13
N PRO A 21 -3.78 0.53 -3.15
CA PRO A 21 -5.13 0.66 -2.63
C PRO A 21 -6.11 1.09 -3.73
N SER A 22 -7.34 0.60 -3.67
CA SER A 22 -8.41 0.94 -4.61
C SER A 22 -9.07 2.25 -4.28
N TRP A 23 -9.24 2.53 -2.99
CA TRP A 23 -9.82 3.78 -2.47
C TRP A 23 -8.85 4.54 -1.60
N THR A 24 -8.93 5.86 -1.69
CA THR A 24 -8.21 6.76 -0.79
C THR A 24 -9.10 7.14 0.40
N ALA A 25 -8.48 7.58 1.50
CA ALA A 25 -9.23 8.11 2.63
C ALA A 25 -10.14 9.29 2.20
N ALA A 26 -9.68 10.13 1.25
CA ALA A 26 -10.48 11.23 0.73
C ALA A 26 -11.73 10.76 -0.02
N GLU A 27 -11.64 9.71 -0.84
CA GLU A 27 -12.80 9.13 -1.53
C GLU A 27 -13.78 8.51 -0.57
N GLN A 28 -13.28 7.79 0.45
CA GLN A 28 -14.10 7.22 1.51
C GLN A 28 -14.82 8.30 2.32
N MET A 29 -14.12 9.38 2.69
CA MET A 29 -14.71 10.53 3.36
C MET A 29 -15.71 11.27 2.47
N ALA A 30 -15.37 11.50 1.20
CA ALA A 30 -16.29 12.14 0.26
C ALA A 30 -17.61 11.36 0.13
N SER A 31 -17.57 10.03 0.14
CA SER A 31 -18.75 9.20 0.07
C SER A 31 -19.61 9.25 1.36
N LEU A 32 -18.98 9.49 2.52
CA LEU A 32 -19.73 9.71 3.78
C LEU A 32 -20.45 11.05 3.81
N LEU A 33 -19.83 12.10 3.30
CA LEU A 33 -20.37 13.46 3.43
C LEU A 33 -21.31 13.84 2.30
N ASN A 34 -21.00 13.42 1.10
CA ASN A 34 -21.79 13.80 -0.06
C ASN A 34 -22.96 12.85 -0.29
N GLU A 35 -24.05 13.39 -0.83
CA GLU A 35 -25.10 12.54 -1.39
C GLU A 35 -24.56 11.80 -2.61
N PRO A 36 -24.91 10.50 -2.77
CA PRO A 36 -24.51 9.73 -3.92
C PRO A 36 -25.22 10.30 -5.17
N LYS A 37 -24.51 11.07 -5.95
CA LYS A 37 -25.01 11.59 -7.22
C LYS A 37 -24.59 10.64 -8.32
N SER A 38 -25.55 9.92 -8.88
CA SER A 38 -25.35 9.26 -10.16
C SER A 38 -25.18 10.33 -11.23
N PRO A 39 -24.03 10.38 -11.94
CA PRO A 39 -23.85 11.38 -12.97
C PRO A 39 -24.84 11.11 -14.13
N ASN A 40 -25.74 12.07 -14.38
CA ASN A 40 -26.65 12.01 -15.55
C ASN A 40 -25.92 12.32 -16.86
N ARG A 41 -24.69 12.81 -16.77
CA ARG A 41 -23.81 13.12 -17.90
C ARG A 41 -22.56 12.28 -17.81
N LEU A 42 -21.90 12.07 -18.92
CA LEU A 42 -20.60 11.41 -18.95
C LEU A 42 -19.60 12.22 -18.15
N GLN A 43 -18.94 11.59 -17.21
CA GLN A 43 -17.87 12.17 -16.44
C GLN A 43 -16.55 11.49 -16.77
N VAL A 44 -15.53 12.29 -16.96
CA VAL A 44 -14.15 11.86 -17.17
C VAL A 44 -13.36 12.25 -15.93
N GLU A 45 -12.58 11.32 -15.41
CA GLU A 45 -11.80 11.51 -14.20
C GLU A 45 -10.37 11.05 -14.41
N THR A 46 -9.42 11.81 -13.89
CA THR A 46 -8.04 11.36 -13.71
C THR A 46 -7.68 11.38 -12.23
N ARG A 47 -6.92 10.39 -11.79
CA ARG A 47 -6.44 10.30 -10.42
C ARG A 47 -4.96 9.93 -10.39
N THR A 48 -4.22 10.62 -9.55
CA THR A 48 -2.85 10.27 -9.19
C THR A 48 -2.75 10.15 -7.68
N LEU A 49 -2.22 9.02 -7.21
CA LEU A 49 -1.92 8.77 -5.80
C LEU A 49 -0.45 8.42 -5.68
N ILE A 50 0.23 9.07 -4.75
CA ILE A 50 1.59 8.74 -4.32
C ILE A 50 1.54 8.64 -2.80
N ARG A 51 1.96 7.52 -2.24
CA ARG A 51 2.07 7.30 -0.80
C ARG A 51 3.40 6.63 -0.49
N ALA A 52 4.12 7.20 0.45
CA ALA A 52 5.25 6.56 1.12
C ALA A 52 4.92 6.43 2.60
N ASP A 53 5.20 5.28 3.17
CA ASP A 53 4.87 4.95 4.55
C ASP A 53 5.96 4.04 5.10
N ASN A 54 6.63 4.46 6.16
CA ASN A 54 7.66 3.66 6.83
C ASN A 54 7.78 4.05 8.31
N ASN A 55 8.34 3.17 9.12
CA ASN A 55 8.58 3.44 10.53
C ASN A 55 10.07 3.70 10.87
N VAL A 56 10.94 3.71 9.87
CA VAL A 56 12.39 3.71 10.08
C VAL A 56 13.07 4.97 9.55
N LEU A 57 12.83 5.33 8.29
CA LEU A 57 13.57 6.36 7.57
C LEU A 57 12.76 7.63 7.36
N PRO A 58 13.37 8.83 7.39
CA PRO A 58 12.72 10.01 6.85
C PRO A 58 12.50 9.89 5.35
N LEU A 59 11.43 10.51 4.82
CA LEU A 59 11.06 10.43 3.41
C LEU A 59 12.06 11.15 2.50
N LYS A 60 12.71 12.17 2.98
CA LYS A 60 13.77 12.89 2.31
C LYS A 60 15.10 12.33 2.81
N LEU A 61 15.72 11.52 1.98
CA LEU A 61 17.16 11.32 2.01
C LEU A 61 17.75 12.62 1.47
N GLY A 62 17.98 13.58 2.35
CA GLY A 62 18.74 14.78 2.01
C GLY A 62 20.21 14.40 1.86
N ASP A 63 20.95 15.23 1.13
CA ASP A 63 22.42 15.10 0.97
C ASP A 63 23.18 15.27 2.29
N ASP A 64 22.51 15.50 3.41
CA ASP A 64 23.10 15.55 4.74
C ASP A 64 23.38 14.12 5.25
N GLU A 65 24.63 13.79 5.31
CA GLU A 65 25.25 12.50 5.64
C GLU A 65 24.97 11.97 7.05
N ARG A 66 24.16 12.63 7.87
CA ARG A 66 23.82 12.20 9.24
C ARG A 66 22.37 11.75 9.32
N LEU A 67 22.15 10.45 9.15
CA LEU A 67 20.89 9.85 9.57
C LEU A 67 20.76 10.00 11.09
N PRO A 68 19.66 10.56 11.59
CA PRO A 68 19.44 10.69 13.02
C PRO A 68 19.48 9.30 13.65
N SER A 69 20.09 9.19 14.84
CA SER A 69 20.02 7.98 15.65
C SER A 69 18.55 7.60 15.83
N MET A 70 18.13 6.49 15.24
CA MET A 70 16.74 6.05 15.31
C MET A 70 16.54 5.12 16.48
N ASN A 71 15.75 5.56 17.44
CA ASN A 71 15.21 4.66 18.46
C ASN A 71 14.09 3.83 17.82
N PHE A 72 14.39 2.57 17.54
CA PHE A 72 13.37 1.60 17.18
C PHE A 72 12.56 1.27 18.43
N SER A 73 11.33 1.73 18.48
CA SER A 73 10.38 1.31 19.52
C SER A 73 9.78 -0.06 19.24
N ASP A 74 9.87 -0.52 17.98
CA ASP A 74 9.26 -1.77 17.53
C ASP A 74 10.35 -2.76 17.10
N ASP A 75 10.16 -4.05 17.40
CA ASP A 75 11.04 -5.15 16.94
C ASP A 75 10.96 -5.39 15.44
N TYR A 76 10.28 -4.50 14.71
CA TYR A 76 9.92 -4.65 13.34
C TYR A 76 10.00 -3.34 12.58
N ALA A 77 10.65 -3.37 11.42
CA ALA A 77 10.78 -2.24 10.51
C ALA A 77 10.10 -2.51 9.17
N TYR A 78 9.47 -1.49 8.60
CA TYR A 78 8.87 -1.60 7.28
C TYR A 78 9.02 -0.34 6.45
N PHE A 79 8.96 -0.51 5.14
CA PHE A 79 8.89 0.55 4.15
C PHE A 79 7.86 0.16 3.08
N ALA A 80 6.91 1.04 2.81
CA ALA A 80 5.90 0.86 1.78
C ALA A 80 5.84 2.08 0.86
N ASN A 81 5.87 1.85 -0.44
CA ASN A 81 5.70 2.90 -1.45
C ASN A 81 4.62 2.47 -2.44
N TYR A 82 3.60 3.29 -2.58
CA TYR A 82 2.49 3.06 -3.50
C TYR A 82 2.41 4.20 -4.50
N ARG A 83 2.25 3.85 -5.77
CA ARG A 83 1.95 4.80 -6.85
C ARG A 83 0.80 4.25 -7.67
N LEU A 84 -0.19 5.09 -7.91
CA LEU A 84 -1.33 4.76 -8.74
C LEU A 84 -1.63 5.94 -9.65
N LYS A 85 -1.81 5.67 -10.94
CA LYS A 85 -2.36 6.62 -11.90
C LYS A 85 -3.50 5.93 -12.62
N ASP A 86 -4.66 6.51 -12.61
CA ASP A 86 -5.79 5.97 -13.33
C ASP A 86 -6.66 7.05 -13.99
N PHE A 87 -7.41 6.58 -14.98
CA PHE A 87 -8.39 7.32 -15.75
C PHE A 87 -9.73 6.59 -15.63
N ALA A 88 -10.81 7.30 -15.42
CA ALA A 88 -12.12 6.72 -15.31
C ALA A 88 -13.16 7.45 -16.18
N LEU A 89 -14.11 6.67 -16.66
CA LEU A 89 -15.33 7.11 -17.32
C LEU A 89 -16.51 6.68 -16.47
N SER A 90 -17.34 7.63 -16.06
CA SER A 90 -18.52 7.36 -15.24
C SER A 90 -19.76 7.87 -15.95
N TYR A 91 -20.78 7.01 -16.03
CA TYR A 91 -22.09 7.37 -16.55
C TYR A 91 -23.18 6.63 -15.78
N ARG A 92 -24.14 7.39 -15.22
CA ARG A 92 -25.17 6.85 -14.33
C ARG A 92 -24.57 6.07 -13.17
N ARG A 93 -24.78 4.76 -13.12
CA ARG A 93 -24.37 3.86 -12.03
C ARG A 93 -23.08 3.11 -12.32
N TRP A 94 -22.50 3.30 -13.50
CA TRP A 94 -21.34 2.58 -13.98
C TRP A 94 -20.10 3.46 -13.98
N THR A 95 -19.02 2.91 -13.53
CA THR A 95 -17.69 3.51 -13.67
C THR A 95 -16.74 2.48 -14.27
N LEU A 96 -16.17 2.80 -15.41
CA LEU A 96 -15.07 2.06 -16.00
C LEU A 96 -13.77 2.81 -15.71
N ARG A 97 -12.81 2.14 -15.12
CA ARG A 97 -11.53 2.72 -14.77
C ARG A 97 -10.39 1.87 -15.32
N HIS A 98 -9.37 2.53 -15.84
CA HIS A 98 -8.12 1.90 -16.24
C HIS A 98 -6.94 2.61 -15.62
N GLY A 99 -5.98 1.86 -15.09
CA GLY A 99 -4.83 2.48 -14.43
C GLY A 99 -3.62 1.58 -14.32
N TYR A 100 -2.54 2.21 -13.89
CA TYR A 100 -1.25 1.60 -13.59
C TYR A 100 -0.98 1.74 -12.12
N GLY A 101 -0.58 0.66 -11.49
CA GLY A 101 -0.25 0.64 -10.08
C GLY A 101 1.12 0.02 -9.81
N LYS A 102 1.84 0.62 -8.86
CA LYS A 102 3.09 0.10 -8.32
C LYS A 102 2.98 0.04 -6.81
N ALA A 103 3.35 -1.09 -6.24
CA ALA A 103 3.48 -1.26 -4.81
C ALA A 103 4.86 -1.87 -4.53
N ASP A 104 5.66 -1.20 -3.72
CA ASP A 104 6.92 -1.70 -3.18
C ASP A 104 6.73 -1.79 -1.66
N PHE A 105 6.95 -2.96 -1.11
CA PHE A 105 6.85 -3.21 0.31
C PHE A 105 8.07 -4.00 0.77
N TYR A 106 8.73 -3.50 1.78
CA TYR A 106 9.88 -4.12 2.44
C TYR A 106 9.55 -4.21 3.91
N ASP A 107 9.87 -5.32 4.52
CA ASP A 107 9.78 -5.47 5.96
C ASP A 107 10.95 -6.29 6.50
N GLY A 108 11.25 -6.12 7.78
CA GLY A 108 12.32 -6.83 8.43
C GLY A 108 12.25 -6.70 9.96
N ASN A 109 13.03 -7.51 10.62
CA ASN A 109 13.26 -7.34 12.05
C ASN A 109 14.16 -6.12 12.31
N LYS A 110 14.31 -5.78 13.58
CA LYS A 110 15.11 -4.63 14.04
C LYS A 110 16.55 -4.69 13.52
N ASP A 111 17.18 -5.87 13.55
CA ASP A 111 18.56 -6.04 13.11
C ASP A 111 18.72 -5.82 11.61
N ALA A 112 17.77 -6.28 10.78
CA ALA A 112 17.80 -6.04 9.34
C ALA A 112 17.68 -4.55 9.02
N ALA A 113 16.84 -3.82 9.74
CA ALA A 113 16.70 -2.39 9.59
C ALA A 113 17.94 -1.63 10.07
N GLN A 114 18.51 -2.02 11.20
CA GLN A 114 19.73 -1.42 11.73
C GLN A 114 20.90 -1.66 10.79
N LEU A 115 21.07 -2.88 10.26
CA LEU A 115 22.10 -3.21 9.28
C LEU A 115 21.98 -2.32 8.03
N TYR A 116 20.76 -2.13 7.52
CA TYR A 116 20.52 -1.23 6.39
C TYR A 116 20.93 0.21 6.69
N LEU A 117 20.58 0.74 7.86
CA LEU A 117 20.94 2.09 8.28
C LEU A 117 22.45 2.25 8.48
N ASP A 118 23.08 1.31 9.17
CA ASP A 118 24.54 1.33 9.42
C ASP A 118 25.30 1.28 8.09
N SER A 119 24.83 0.50 7.11
CA SER A 119 25.45 0.43 5.77
C SER A 119 25.37 1.75 5.00
N MET A 120 24.35 2.58 5.28
CA MET A 120 24.16 3.87 4.59
C MET A 120 24.87 5.05 5.28
N SER A 121 25.17 4.97 6.57
CA SER A 121 25.65 6.14 7.35
C SER A 121 27.11 6.07 7.75
N VAL A 122 27.50 5.07 8.52
CA VAL A 122 28.83 5.01 9.18
C VAL A 122 29.63 3.80 8.74
N GLY A 123 29.01 2.92 7.96
CA GLY A 123 29.51 1.57 7.71
C GLY A 123 29.00 0.58 8.76
N VAL A 124 29.09 -0.68 8.43
CA VAL A 124 28.64 -1.77 9.28
C VAL A 124 29.63 -1.96 10.42
N ASP A 125 29.15 -1.93 11.66
CA ASP A 125 29.99 -2.26 12.81
C ASP A 125 30.40 -3.72 12.80
N ALA A 126 31.68 -3.98 12.51
CA ALA A 126 32.24 -5.33 12.40
C ALA A 126 32.14 -6.13 13.72
N ARG A 127 31.94 -5.47 14.87
CA ARG A 127 31.84 -6.15 16.19
C ARG A 127 30.43 -6.59 16.52
N LYS A 128 29.45 -6.09 15.77
CA LYS A 128 28.03 -6.35 16.03
C LYS A 128 27.53 -7.54 15.20
N VAL A 129 26.76 -8.41 15.86
CA VAL A 129 26.03 -9.49 15.20
C VAL A 129 24.63 -9.01 14.86
N TYR A 130 24.25 -9.10 13.60
CA TYR A 130 22.91 -8.78 13.12
C TYR A 130 22.21 -10.08 12.71
N ASN A 131 21.11 -10.41 13.38
CA ASN A 131 20.23 -11.52 12.98
C ASN A 131 19.21 -11.01 11.96
N VAL A 132 19.49 -11.17 10.69
CA VAL A 132 18.69 -10.61 9.60
C VAL A 132 17.50 -11.50 9.28
N ASN A 133 16.31 -10.90 9.27
CA ASN A 133 15.09 -11.49 8.73
C ASN A 133 14.34 -10.40 7.99
N ALA A 134 14.47 -10.37 6.68
CA ALA A 134 13.91 -9.34 5.82
C ALA A 134 13.06 -9.93 4.71
N SER A 135 12.02 -9.22 4.29
CA SER A 135 11.19 -9.60 3.16
C SER A 135 10.96 -8.44 2.19
N LEU A 136 10.74 -8.80 0.93
CA LEU A 136 10.46 -7.89 -0.17
C LEU A 136 9.19 -8.34 -0.87
N ASN A 137 8.29 -7.41 -1.15
CA ASN A 137 7.15 -7.63 -2.01
C ASN A 137 6.96 -6.42 -2.93
N ARG A 138 7.31 -6.59 -4.20
CA ARG A 138 7.20 -5.55 -5.21
C ARG A 138 6.29 -5.99 -6.33
N THR A 139 5.30 -5.17 -6.66
CA THR A 139 4.32 -5.44 -7.71
C THR A 139 4.17 -4.24 -8.63
N PHE A 140 4.19 -4.48 -9.94
CA PHE A 140 3.80 -3.51 -10.97
C PHE A 140 2.72 -4.13 -11.84
N LEU A 141 1.58 -3.45 -11.95
CA LEU A 141 0.40 -3.96 -12.62
C LEU A 141 -0.36 -2.90 -13.41
N ARG A 142 -1.14 -3.38 -14.38
CA ARG A 142 -2.27 -2.65 -14.96
C ARG A 142 -3.56 -3.16 -14.35
N ARG A 143 -4.51 -2.25 -14.13
CA ARG A 143 -5.80 -2.55 -13.54
C ARG A 143 -6.92 -1.99 -14.42
N TRP A 144 -7.86 -2.85 -14.76
CA TRP A 144 -9.16 -2.48 -15.29
C TRP A 144 -10.18 -2.68 -14.18
N THR A 145 -11.04 -1.71 -13.98
CA THR A 145 -12.08 -1.76 -12.94
C THR A 145 -13.42 -1.47 -13.56
N LEU A 146 -14.39 -2.32 -13.31
CA LEU A 146 -15.79 -2.06 -13.56
C LEU A 146 -16.49 -1.94 -12.22
N GLU A 147 -17.01 -0.76 -11.92
CA GLU A 147 -17.73 -0.47 -10.69
C GLU A 147 -19.20 -0.21 -11.00
N TYR A 148 -20.07 -0.76 -10.17
CA TYR A 148 -21.49 -0.52 -10.21
C TYR A 148 -21.98 -0.03 -8.85
N ALA A 149 -22.70 1.11 -8.87
CA ALA A 149 -23.20 1.78 -7.67
C ALA A 149 -24.73 1.71 -7.63
N ILE A 150 -25.26 1.18 -6.54
CA ILE A 150 -26.70 1.04 -6.29
C ILE A 150 -27.09 2.09 -5.23
N PRO A 151 -27.85 3.13 -5.59
CA PRO A 151 -28.36 4.08 -4.62
C PRO A 151 -29.37 3.39 -3.70
N LEU A 152 -29.30 3.67 -2.41
CA LEU A 152 -30.31 3.28 -1.44
C LEU A 152 -31.52 4.22 -1.55
N LYS A 153 -32.64 3.80 -0.93
CA LYS A 153 -33.87 4.60 -0.92
C LYS A 153 -33.58 6.06 -0.57
N HIS A 154 -34.23 6.98 -1.30
CA HIS A 154 -34.11 8.44 -1.17
C HIS A 154 -32.72 9.02 -1.48
N ASN A 155 -31.86 8.30 -2.19
CA ASN A 155 -30.50 8.75 -2.55
C ASN A 155 -29.60 9.17 -1.37
N GLN A 156 -29.94 8.73 -0.15
CA GLN A 156 -29.17 9.09 1.05
C GLN A 156 -28.00 8.15 1.34
N GLY A 157 -27.93 7.04 0.63
CA GLY A 157 -26.87 6.05 0.76
C GLY A 157 -26.58 5.34 -0.56
N GLN A 158 -25.54 4.52 -0.56
CA GLN A 158 -25.09 3.80 -1.75
C GLN A 158 -24.39 2.51 -1.35
N ILE A 159 -24.60 1.48 -2.15
CA ILE A 159 -23.79 0.26 -2.15
C ILE A 159 -23.03 0.23 -3.46
N SER A 160 -21.73 -0.01 -3.43
CA SER A 160 -20.92 -0.20 -4.65
C SER A 160 -20.19 -1.53 -4.62
N VAL A 161 -20.08 -2.14 -5.78
CA VAL A 161 -19.25 -3.32 -6.02
C VAL A 161 -18.33 -2.98 -7.18
N ALA A 162 -17.03 -3.20 -7.00
CA ALA A 162 -16.04 -2.99 -8.03
C ALA A 162 -15.32 -4.31 -8.34
N LEU A 163 -15.33 -4.70 -9.60
CA LEU A 163 -14.58 -5.82 -10.14
C LEU A 163 -13.31 -5.30 -10.80
N HIS A 164 -12.17 -5.78 -10.34
CA HIS A 164 -10.88 -5.43 -10.90
C HIS A 164 -10.28 -6.60 -11.65
N TRP A 165 -9.89 -6.35 -12.89
CA TRP A 165 -9.05 -7.24 -13.68
C TRP A 165 -7.62 -6.72 -13.65
N LEU A 166 -6.70 -7.57 -13.20
CA LEU A 166 -5.31 -7.23 -13.01
C LEU A 166 -4.44 -7.93 -14.06
N ARG A 167 -3.52 -7.18 -14.65
CA ARG A 167 -2.41 -7.74 -15.42
C ARG A 167 -1.10 -7.36 -14.74
N ILE A 168 -0.42 -8.36 -14.20
CA ILE A 168 0.81 -8.16 -13.45
C ILE A 168 1.98 -8.23 -14.41
N HIS A 169 2.72 -7.13 -14.53
CA HIS A 169 3.89 -7.02 -15.40
C HIS A 169 5.17 -7.37 -14.65
N ARG A 170 5.23 -7.08 -13.36
CA ARG A 170 6.39 -7.35 -12.53
C ARG A 170 5.96 -7.80 -11.15
N LEU A 171 6.52 -8.91 -10.73
CA LEU A 171 6.41 -9.40 -9.37
C LEU A 171 7.82 -9.73 -8.87
N GLN A 172 8.14 -9.28 -7.67
CA GLN A 172 9.30 -9.73 -6.91
C GLN A 172 8.84 -9.96 -5.49
N LYS A 173 9.02 -11.16 -5.00
CA LYS A 173 8.72 -11.52 -3.61
C LYS A 173 9.89 -12.32 -3.08
N GLY A 174 10.51 -11.81 -2.03
CA GLY A 174 11.71 -12.42 -1.48
C GLY A 174 11.72 -12.43 0.02
N LYS A 175 12.51 -13.33 0.55
CA LYS A 175 12.86 -13.42 1.96
C LYS A 175 14.35 -13.68 2.06
N LEU A 176 15.01 -12.94 2.95
CA LEU A 176 16.41 -13.10 3.31
C LEU A 176 16.46 -13.36 4.81
N THR A 177 17.09 -14.45 5.20
CA THR A 177 17.30 -14.81 6.61
C THR A 177 18.75 -15.22 6.81
N GLY A 178 19.36 -14.79 7.89
CA GLY A 178 20.76 -15.13 8.17
C GLY A 178 21.36 -14.27 9.27
N GLN A 179 22.67 -14.36 9.39
CA GLN A 179 23.46 -13.59 10.33
C GLN A 179 24.56 -12.83 9.59
N MET A 180 24.82 -11.65 10.07
CA MET A 180 25.94 -10.82 9.62
C MET A 180 26.81 -10.47 10.82
N TRP A 181 28.10 -10.79 10.75
CA TRP A 181 29.12 -10.42 11.72
C TRP A 181 30.46 -10.19 11.03
N LEU A 182 31.29 -9.33 11.57
CA LEU A 182 32.60 -8.99 10.98
C LEU A 182 32.54 -8.60 9.49
N GLY A 183 31.46 -7.99 9.05
CA GLY A 183 31.24 -7.68 7.65
C GLY A 183 30.90 -8.88 6.75
N GLN A 184 30.78 -10.07 7.32
CA GLN A 184 30.46 -11.31 6.62
C GLN A 184 28.98 -11.68 6.84
N PHE A 185 28.32 -12.14 5.79
CA PHE A 185 26.92 -12.59 5.83
C PHE A 185 26.87 -14.10 5.57
N ASP A 186 26.08 -14.82 6.37
CA ASP A 186 25.72 -16.21 6.16
C ASP A 186 24.22 -16.37 6.31
N GLY A 187 23.55 -16.90 5.28
CA GLY A 187 22.10 -17.01 5.32
C GLY A 187 21.48 -17.60 4.07
N ASP A 188 20.16 -17.59 4.05
CA ASP A 188 19.32 -18.13 3.01
C ASP A 188 18.55 -17.02 2.29
N LEU A 189 18.56 -17.07 0.96
CA LEU A 189 17.76 -16.25 0.08
C LEU A 189 16.70 -17.10 -0.60
N HIS A 190 15.44 -16.67 -0.49
CA HIS A 190 14.34 -17.20 -1.28
C HIS A 190 13.69 -16.05 -2.05
N LEU A 191 13.73 -16.08 -3.38
CA LEU A 191 13.25 -14.98 -4.23
C LEU A 191 12.40 -15.54 -5.38
N LEU A 192 11.16 -15.08 -5.47
CA LEU A 192 10.29 -15.23 -6.62
C LEU A 192 10.35 -13.94 -7.45
N THR A 193 10.72 -14.03 -8.71
CA THR A 193 10.89 -12.84 -9.54
C THR A 193 10.51 -13.04 -10.99
N THR A 194 10.01 -11.96 -11.61
CA THR A 194 9.87 -11.83 -13.07
C THR A 194 11.10 -11.16 -13.70
N ARG A 195 12.10 -10.74 -12.92
CA ARG A 195 13.28 -10.06 -13.42
C ARG A 195 14.22 -11.07 -14.08
N GLY A 196 14.83 -10.67 -15.18
CA GLY A 196 15.74 -11.54 -15.96
C GLY A 196 15.04 -12.42 -17.00
N LEU A 197 13.70 -12.46 -17.00
CA LEU A 197 12.92 -13.10 -18.06
C LEU A 197 12.57 -12.10 -19.16
N PRO A 198 12.50 -12.54 -20.43
CA PRO A 198 11.88 -11.76 -21.49
C PRO A 198 10.48 -11.30 -21.06
N SER A 199 10.11 -10.08 -21.42
CA SER A 199 8.84 -9.45 -20.97
C SER A 199 7.58 -10.21 -21.39
N ASN A 200 7.70 -11.12 -22.35
CA ASN A 200 6.63 -11.97 -22.86
C ASN A 200 6.53 -13.34 -22.16
N GLU A 201 7.54 -13.78 -21.43
CA GLU A 201 7.55 -15.10 -20.78
C GLU A 201 6.83 -15.08 -19.43
N ALA A 202 7.10 -14.09 -18.57
CA ALA A 202 6.46 -13.99 -17.27
C ALA A 202 5.11 -13.29 -17.40
N ARG A 203 4.02 -14.01 -17.17
CA ARG A 203 2.66 -13.47 -17.25
C ARG A 203 1.93 -13.66 -15.93
N GLY A 204 1.23 -12.62 -15.52
CA GLY A 204 0.38 -12.69 -14.35
C GLY A 204 -0.94 -11.98 -14.60
N ASN A 205 -2.01 -12.65 -14.25
CA ASN A 205 -3.36 -12.12 -14.27
C ASN A 205 -3.98 -12.30 -12.89
N GLY A 206 -4.97 -11.47 -12.60
CA GLY A 206 -5.72 -11.60 -11.36
C GLY A 206 -7.07 -10.96 -11.44
N MET A 207 -7.90 -11.33 -10.51
CA MET A 207 -9.19 -10.71 -10.25
C MET A 207 -9.28 -10.34 -8.79
N THR A 208 -9.79 -9.14 -8.50
CA THR A 208 -10.18 -8.77 -7.14
C THR A 208 -11.55 -8.11 -7.15
N ILE A 209 -12.25 -8.21 -6.02
CA ILE A 209 -13.55 -7.58 -5.82
C ILE A 209 -13.45 -6.70 -4.59
N ASP A 210 -13.88 -5.46 -4.76
CA ASP A 210 -14.05 -4.50 -3.69
C ASP A 210 -15.54 -4.26 -3.45
N PHE A 211 -15.85 -3.91 -2.22
CA PHE A 211 -17.20 -3.63 -1.79
C PHE A 211 -17.23 -2.36 -0.94
N SER A 212 -18.25 -1.55 -1.13
CA SER A 212 -18.53 -0.43 -0.21
C SER A 212 -20.03 -0.30 0.05
N ALA A 213 -20.36 0.16 1.25
CA ALA A 213 -21.71 0.54 1.60
C ALA A 213 -21.66 1.79 2.47
N VAL A 214 -22.45 2.79 2.12
CA VAL A 214 -22.66 4.00 2.90
C VAL A 214 -24.15 4.20 3.06
N ALA A 215 -24.62 4.37 4.30
CA ALA A 215 -26.02 4.55 4.60
C ALA A 215 -26.23 5.58 5.73
N PRO A 216 -27.32 6.34 5.72
CA PRO A 216 -27.72 7.15 6.85
C PRO A 216 -28.27 6.23 7.97
N ILE A 217 -27.80 6.43 9.18
CA ILE A 217 -28.40 5.86 10.39
C ILE A 217 -29.49 6.81 10.91
N SER A 218 -29.26 8.11 10.76
CA SER A 218 -30.19 9.17 11.08
C SER A 218 -30.03 10.35 10.12
N ARG A 219 -30.86 11.39 10.29
CA ARG A 219 -30.73 12.63 9.49
C ARG A 219 -29.35 13.30 9.62
N ARG A 220 -28.64 13.07 10.71
CA ARG A 220 -27.34 13.68 11.02
C ARG A 220 -26.18 12.70 10.98
N ILE A 221 -26.43 11.41 10.97
CA ILE A 221 -25.39 10.40 11.09
C ILE A 221 -25.40 9.50 9.86
N LYS A 222 -24.28 9.43 9.18
CA LYS A 222 -24.02 8.45 8.12
C LYS A 222 -22.94 7.46 8.58
N PHE A 223 -23.10 6.23 8.17
CA PHE A 223 -22.13 5.16 8.42
C PHE A 223 -21.65 4.57 7.10
N GLY A 224 -20.38 4.19 7.03
CA GLY A 224 -19.79 3.58 5.86
C GLY A 224 -18.88 2.42 6.20
N ILE A 225 -18.85 1.44 5.30
CA ILE A 225 -17.93 0.31 5.34
C ILE A 225 -17.34 0.12 3.94
N TRP A 226 -16.02 -0.10 3.87
CA TRP A 226 -15.29 -0.37 2.64
C TRP A 226 -14.41 -1.61 2.85
N GLY A 227 -14.53 -2.56 1.94
CA GLY A 227 -13.68 -3.73 1.87
C GLY A 227 -12.91 -3.75 0.55
N GLU A 228 -11.60 -3.66 0.59
CA GLU A 228 -10.73 -3.80 -0.59
C GLU A 228 -10.21 -5.23 -0.68
N ASN A 229 -10.18 -5.77 -1.89
CA ASN A 229 -9.73 -7.14 -2.17
C ASN A 229 -10.48 -8.20 -1.34
N VAL A 230 -11.78 -8.01 -1.09
CA VAL A 230 -12.62 -8.92 -0.30
C VAL A 230 -12.57 -10.33 -0.87
N PHE A 231 -12.63 -10.42 -2.18
CA PHE A 231 -12.30 -11.60 -2.94
C PHE A 231 -11.09 -11.29 -3.82
N SER A 232 -10.11 -12.20 -3.88
CA SER A 232 -8.99 -12.04 -4.79
C SER A 232 -8.41 -13.36 -5.22
N LYS A 233 -8.03 -13.46 -6.48
CA LYS A 233 -7.34 -14.60 -7.05
C LYS A 233 -6.33 -14.10 -8.08
N ILE A 234 -5.07 -14.42 -7.86
CA ILE A 234 -3.94 -13.96 -8.67
C ILE A 234 -3.19 -15.20 -9.14
N TRP A 235 -2.90 -15.27 -10.42
CA TRP A 235 -2.12 -16.31 -11.04
C TRP A 235 -0.92 -15.68 -11.73
N GLN A 236 0.25 -16.24 -11.48
CA GLN A 236 1.49 -15.84 -12.12
C GLN A 236 2.18 -17.07 -12.68
N TRP A 237 2.56 -17.02 -13.93
CA TRP A 237 3.24 -18.13 -14.62
C TRP A 237 4.67 -17.77 -14.95
N ASN A 238 5.51 -18.79 -15.05
CA ASN A 238 6.91 -18.67 -15.43
C ASN A 238 7.69 -17.69 -14.56
N LEU A 239 7.44 -17.69 -13.25
CA LEU A 239 8.30 -16.99 -12.30
C LEU A 239 9.62 -17.74 -12.16
N GLN A 240 10.71 -17.01 -11.99
CA GLN A 240 11.95 -17.57 -11.47
C GLN A 240 11.84 -17.66 -9.95
N GLU A 241 11.98 -18.85 -9.42
CA GLU A 241 12.21 -19.10 -8.00
C GLU A 241 13.70 -19.33 -7.81
N ILE A 242 14.30 -18.47 -7.01
CA ILE A 242 15.72 -18.53 -6.66
C ILE A 242 15.80 -18.89 -5.19
N THR A 243 16.32 -20.07 -4.91
CA THR A 243 16.66 -20.51 -3.54
C THR A 243 18.16 -20.62 -3.47
N ALA A 244 18.81 -19.85 -2.61
CA ALA A 244 20.26 -19.81 -2.52
C ALA A 244 20.73 -19.66 -1.09
N LYS A 245 21.84 -20.32 -0.77
CA LYS A 245 22.70 -19.97 0.36
C LYS A 245 23.63 -18.86 -0.04
N VAL A 246 23.72 -17.84 0.77
CA VAL A 246 24.59 -16.68 0.58
C VAL A 246 25.60 -16.69 1.71
N ALA A 247 26.86 -16.88 1.38
CA ALA A 247 27.95 -16.81 2.35
C ALA A 247 29.05 -15.90 1.81
N THR A 248 29.46 -14.92 2.60
CA THR A 248 30.53 -13.99 2.25
C THR A 248 31.83 -14.26 3.04
N ASN A 249 31.83 -15.33 3.83
CA ASN A 249 32.94 -15.75 4.69
C ASN A 249 33.91 -16.73 3.99
N LYS A 250 33.62 -17.10 2.75
CA LYS A 250 34.53 -17.97 1.99
C LYS A 250 35.74 -17.18 1.54
N VAL A 251 36.91 -17.65 1.91
CA VAL A 251 38.19 -17.05 1.56
C VAL A 251 38.90 -17.98 0.57
N GLU A 252 39.30 -17.45 -0.57
CA GLU A 252 40.05 -18.17 -1.58
C GLU A 252 41.36 -17.43 -1.88
N PRO A 253 42.47 -18.14 -2.08
CA PRO A 253 43.70 -17.49 -2.53
C PRO A 253 43.56 -17.02 -3.99
N ASP A 254 44.02 -15.81 -4.29
CA ASP A 254 44.17 -15.32 -5.67
C ASP A 254 45.38 -15.95 -6.35
N ALA A 255 45.64 -15.52 -7.60
CA ALA A 255 46.79 -16.04 -8.38
C ALA A 255 48.13 -15.73 -7.72
N ASP A 256 48.19 -14.72 -6.85
CA ASP A 256 49.38 -14.29 -6.13
C ASP A 256 49.46 -14.86 -4.70
N GLY A 257 48.49 -15.70 -4.33
CA GLY A 257 48.41 -16.37 -3.01
C GLY A 257 47.82 -15.51 -1.90
N PHE A 258 47.33 -14.31 -2.18
CA PHE A 258 46.63 -13.49 -1.18
C PHE A 258 45.19 -13.97 -0.96
N LEU A 259 44.84 -14.09 0.30
CA LEU A 259 43.48 -14.50 0.67
C LEU A 259 42.51 -13.34 0.47
N HIS A 260 41.49 -13.53 -0.34
CA HIS A 260 40.42 -12.57 -0.50
C HIS A 260 39.04 -13.22 -0.26
N ALA A 261 38.10 -12.44 0.25
CA ALA A 261 36.73 -12.93 0.50
C ALA A 261 36.01 -13.07 -0.84
N VAL A 262 35.59 -14.29 -1.15
CA VAL A 262 34.80 -14.60 -2.35
C VAL A 262 33.34 -14.78 -1.92
N PRO A 263 32.41 -13.95 -2.42
CA PRO A 263 31.00 -14.17 -2.18
C PRO A 263 30.58 -15.53 -2.74
N PHE A 264 30.13 -16.41 -1.86
CA PHE A 264 29.63 -17.71 -2.26
C PHE A 264 28.11 -17.65 -2.35
N LEU A 265 27.59 -17.88 -3.55
CA LEU A 265 26.19 -18.02 -3.83
C LEU A 265 25.95 -19.41 -4.43
N GLN A 266 25.43 -20.32 -3.62
CA GLN A 266 25.05 -21.63 -4.10
C GLN A 266 23.54 -21.76 -4.04
N GLY A 267 22.92 -22.04 -5.17
CA GLY A 267 21.49 -22.12 -5.20
C GLY A 267 20.93 -22.75 -6.44
N ARG A 268 19.62 -22.83 -6.48
CA ARG A 268 18.82 -23.39 -7.55
C ARG A 268 17.90 -22.32 -8.11
N ILE A 269 17.77 -22.29 -9.42
CA ILE A 269 16.82 -21.44 -10.14
C ILE A 269 15.84 -22.35 -10.87
N GLU A 270 14.56 -22.18 -10.57
CA GLU A 270 13.49 -22.94 -11.19
C GLU A 270 12.41 -22.04 -11.78
N LYS A 271 11.69 -22.54 -12.78
CA LYS A 271 10.47 -21.89 -13.27
C LYS A 271 9.28 -22.44 -12.53
N VAL A 272 8.56 -21.56 -11.85
CA VAL A 272 7.39 -21.93 -11.04
C VAL A 272 6.17 -21.11 -11.42
N SER A 273 5.01 -21.60 -11.04
CA SER A 273 3.75 -20.87 -11.10
C SER A 273 3.25 -20.54 -9.70
N LEU A 274 2.80 -19.31 -9.51
CA LEU A 274 2.31 -18.82 -8.24
C LEU A 274 0.79 -18.62 -8.28
N LYS A 275 0.09 -19.15 -7.29
CA LYS A 275 -1.29 -18.77 -6.95
C LYS A 275 -1.25 -17.93 -5.69
N ALA A 276 -1.75 -16.70 -5.77
CA ALA A 276 -1.69 -15.76 -4.66
C ALA A 276 -3.03 -15.06 -4.43
N ARG A 277 -3.14 -14.35 -3.33
CA ARG A 277 -4.27 -13.47 -3.00
C ARG A 277 -3.76 -12.07 -2.70
N ALA A 278 -4.56 -11.07 -3.01
CA ALA A 278 -4.31 -9.72 -2.54
C ALA A 278 -4.66 -9.60 -1.05
N LYS A 279 -3.91 -8.76 -0.34
CA LYS A 279 -4.19 -8.46 1.06
C LYS A 279 -5.53 -7.72 1.18
N ARG A 280 -6.40 -8.19 2.05
CA ARG A 280 -7.68 -7.53 2.35
C ARG A 280 -7.43 -6.32 3.22
N ILE A 281 -8.15 -5.24 2.92
CA ILE A 281 -8.13 -3.99 3.69
C ILE A 281 -9.58 -3.67 4.04
N TRP A 282 -9.83 -3.35 5.30
CA TRP A 282 -11.14 -2.94 5.77
C TRP A 282 -11.09 -1.55 6.32
N THR A 283 -12.08 -0.74 5.97
CA THR A 283 -12.29 0.58 6.56
C THR A 283 -13.74 0.68 7.02
N ILE A 284 -13.96 1.21 8.20
CA ILE A 284 -15.26 1.60 8.70
C ILE A 284 -15.21 3.07 9.04
N GLY A 285 -16.31 3.77 8.86
CA GLY A 285 -16.39 5.20 9.13
C GLY A 285 -17.77 5.67 9.52
N ALA A 286 -17.82 6.75 10.27
CA ALA A 286 -19.03 7.45 10.60
C ALA A 286 -18.85 8.95 10.42
N ALA A 287 -19.89 9.64 9.97
CA ALA A 287 -19.93 11.09 9.89
C ALA A 287 -21.14 11.62 10.66
N LEU A 288 -20.91 12.61 11.52
CA LEU A 288 -21.93 13.36 12.24
C LEU A 288 -22.02 14.76 11.63
N GLN A 289 -23.14 15.07 11.00
CA GLN A 289 -23.41 16.36 10.40
C GLN A 289 -23.98 17.33 11.46
N GLN A 290 -23.38 18.50 11.57
CA GLN A 290 -23.77 19.58 12.46
C GLN A 290 -23.86 20.90 11.66
N GLY A 291 -25.06 21.21 11.15
CA GLY A 291 -25.23 22.27 10.16
C GLY A 291 -24.47 21.94 8.87
N ASP A 292 -23.64 22.89 8.40
CA ASP A 292 -22.80 22.70 7.22
C ASP A 292 -21.47 22.00 7.52
N ASN A 293 -21.17 21.78 8.78
CA ASN A 293 -19.95 21.13 9.25
C ASN A 293 -20.21 19.66 9.51
N SER A 294 -19.13 18.86 9.55
CA SER A 294 -19.23 17.44 9.89
C SER A 294 -18.03 16.93 10.67
N TRP A 295 -18.29 16.13 11.68
CA TRP A 295 -17.27 15.31 12.35
C TRP A 295 -17.19 13.96 11.68
N ILE A 296 -15.97 13.43 11.53
CA ILE A 296 -15.70 12.17 10.87
C ILE A 296 -14.86 11.30 11.79
N LEU A 297 -15.27 10.06 11.96
CA LEU A 297 -14.49 9.03 12.64
C LEU A 297 -14.28 7.88 11.66
N MET A 298 -13.03 7.44 11.47
CA MET A 298 -12.69 6.32 10.62
C MET A 298 -11.74 5.36 11.32
N ALA A 299 -11.92 4.07 11.08
CA ALA A 299 -10.99 3.03 11.50
C ALA A 299 -10.63 2.16 10.29
N LYS A 300 -9.33 2.07 9.98
CA LYS A 300 -8.80 1.30 8.86
C LYS A 300 -7.92 0.17 9.37
N LYS A 301 -8.16 -1.05 8.88
CA LYS A 301 -7.33 -2.22 9.12
C LYS A 301 -6.56 -2.58 7.86
N GLU A 302 -5.32 -2.17 7.78
CA GLU A 302 -4.39 -2.56 6.70
C GLU A 302 -3.39 -3.60 7.22
N ARG A 303 -2.61 -3.27 8.19
CA ARG A 303 -1.69 -4.10 8.96
C ARG A 303 -2.08 -4.11 10.43
N ASN A 304 -2.15 -2.94 11.02
CA ASN A 304 -2.73 -2.64 12.33
C ASN A 304 -3.97 -1.80 12.15
N TRP A 305 -4.76 -1.69 13.17
CA TRP A 305 -5.85 -0.74 13.21
C TRP A 305 -5.28 0.67 13.28
N ARG A 306 -5.79 1.56 12.44
CA ARG A 306 -5.51 3.00 12.46
C ARG A 306 -6.84 3.71 12.65
N ILE A 307 -6.97 4.44 13.73
CA ILE A 307 -8.14 5.26 14.02
C ILE A 307 -7.83 6.69 13.59
N SER A 308 -8.78 7.35 12.97
CA SER A 308 -8.67 8.72 12.49
C SER A 308 -9.91 9.49 12.88
N ILE A 309 -9.72 10.70 13.38
CA ILE A 309 -10.79 11.65 13.64
C ILE A 309 -10.59 12.88 12.78
N GLY A 310 -11.66 13.40 12.21
CA GLY A 310 -11.60 14.54 11.31
C GLY A 310 -12.77 15.49 11.48
N TYR A 311 -12.58 16.69 10.96
CA TYR A 311 -13.57 17.74 10.91
C TYR A 311 -13.58 18.36 9.52
N SER A 312 -14.79 18.59 8.98
CA SER A 312 -14.97 19.26 7.70
C SER A 312 -15.82 20.50 7.86
N PHE A 313 -15.50 21.51 7.09
CA PHE A 313 -16.29 22.76 7.01
C PHE A 313 -16.30 23.28 5.57
N PRO A 314 -17.38 23.98 5.17
CA PRO A 314 -17.47 24.58 3.85
C PRO A 314 -16.62 25.85 3.77
N ILE A 315 -15.99 26.07 2.60
CA ILE A 315 -15.40 27.34 2.23
C ILE A 315 -16.14 27.85 0.99
N GLY A 316 -17.12 28.72 1.20
CA GLY A 316 -18.01 29.19 0.14
C GLY A 316 -18.97 28.10 -0.36
N GLN A 317 -19.67 28.37 -1.47
CA GLN A 317 -20.85 27.60 -1.86
C GLN A 317 -20.60 26.15 -2.35
N ARG A 318 -19.36 25.75 -2.71
CA ARG A 318 -19.07 24.43 -3.33
C ARG A 318 -17.71 23.85 -2.97
N LYS A 319 -17.09 24.33 -1.90
CA LYS A 319 -15.77 23.86 -1.48
C LYS A 319 -15.85 23.38 -0.05
N GLN A 320 -15.25 22.24 0.21
CA GLN A 320 -15.10 21.70 1.57
C GLN A 320 -13.61 21.51 1.86
N VAL A 321 -13.22 21.90 3.03
CA VAL A 321 -11.89 21.62 3.58
C VAL A 321 -12.02 20.67 4.75
N TRP A 322 -11.12 19.74 4.83
CA TRP A 322 -11.10 18.73 5.86
C TRP A 322 -9.75 18.71 6.54
N PHE A 323 -9.82 18.54 7.83
CA PHE A 323 -8.66 18.19 8.65
C PHE A 323 -8.94 16.86 9.31
N MET A 324 -7.97 15.97 9.27
CA MET A 324 -8.06 14.69 9.95
C MET A 324 -6.74 14.36 10.63
N VAL A 325 -6.81 13.77 11.79
CA VAL A 325 -5.67 13.28 12.55
C VAL A 325 -5.87 11.78 12.76
N SER A 326 -4.84 11.01 12.48
CA SER A 326 -4.81 9.57 12.72
C SER A 326 -3.86 9.23 13.85
N GLU A 327 -4.21 8.21 14.62
CA GLU A 327 -3.35 7.64 15.64
C GLU A 327 -2.37 6.64 15.01
N ARG A 328 -1.12 6.67 15.47
CA ARG A 328 -0.02 5.71 15.20
C ARG A 328 0.29 5.42 13.73
N PRO A 329 1.21 6.14 13.12
CA PRO A 329 1.81 7.37 13.64
C PRO A 329 0.80 8.51 13.63
N LEU A 330 1.08 9.57 14.38
CA LEU A 330 0.26 10.78 14.34
C LEU A 330 0.34 11.36 12.94
N LEU A 331 -0.73 11.23 12.17
CA LEU A 331 -0.79 11.60 10.77
C LEU A 331 -1.78 12.75 10.60
N TRP A 332 -1.28 13.87 10.12
CA TRP A 332 -2.07 15.04 9.76
C TRP A 332 -2.52 14.93 8.31
N GLN A 333 -3.79 15.13 8.06
CA GLN A 333 -4.35 15.09 6.73
C GLN A 333 -5.15 16.36 6.47
N VAL A 334 -4.92 16.96 5.32
CA VAL A 334 -5.67 18.12 4.83
C VAL A 334 -6.19 17.77 3.45
N ALA A 335 -7.48 17.95 3.24
CA ALA A 335 -8.07 17.77 1.92
C ALA A 335 -8.90 18.99 1.52
N ILE A 336 -8.81 19.34 0.25
CA ILE A 336 -9.65 20.34 -0.41
C ILE A 336 -10.47 19.62 -1.45
N ILE A 337 -11.79 19.72 -1.33
CA ILE A 337 -12.72 19.08 -2.25
C ILE A 337 -13.62 20.14 -2.89
N THR A 338 -13.65 20.12 -4.20
CA THR A 338 -14.56 20.89 -5.03
C THR A 338 -15.34 19.96 -5.95
N ALA A 339 -16.31 20.49 -6.68
CA ALA A 339 -17.06 19.69 -7.66
C ALA A 339 -16.17 19.07 -8.76
N ARG A 340 -15.04 19.70 -9.09
CA ARG A 340 -14.17 19.25 -10.19
C ARG A 340 -12.79 18.83 -9.75
N PHE A 341 -12.35 19.22 -8.56
CA PHE A 341 -10.99 19.01 -8.12
C PHE A 341 -10.97 18.50 -6.67
N GLN A 342 -10.13 17.53 -6.43
CA GLN A 342 -9.85 17.03 -5.08
C GLN A 342 -8.33 16.96 -4.90
N PHE A 343 -7.87 17.51 -3.80
CA PHE A 343 -6.49 17.44 -3.37
C PHE A 343 -6.47 16.93 -1.94
N LEU A 344 -5.61 15.98 -1.65
CA LEU A 344 -5.35 15.51 -0.29
C LEU A 344 -3.84 15.46 -0.09
N LEU A 345 -3.41 16.04 1.01
CA LEU A 345 -2.07 15.90 1.54
C LEU A 345 -2.15 15.25 2.92
N SER A 346 -1.28 14.30 3.17
CA SER A 346 -1.17 13.63 4.47
C SER A 346 0.29 13.51 4.83
N VAL A 347 0.66 13.90 6.04
CA VAL A 347 2.05 13.83 6.57
C VAL A 347 2.03 13.52 8.06
N ASP A 348 3.00 12.75 8.54
CA ASP A 348 3.19 12.50 9.98
C ASP A 348 3.93 13.64 10.68
N LYS A 349 4.71 14.42 9.94
CA LYS A 349 5.42 15.61 10.41
C LYS A 349 5.41 16.70 9.35
N TRP A 350 5.26 17.94 9.78
CA TRP A 350 5.31 19.11 8.87
C TRP A 350 6.69 19.32 8.26
N ASN A 351 7.74 18.92 8.95
CA ASN A 351 9.08 18.91 8.37
C ASN A 351 9.28 17.65 7.55
N VAL A 352 9.26 17.78 6.23
CA VAL A 352 9.40 16.68 5.26
C VAL A 352 10.73 15.94 5.43
N ALA A 353 11.79 16.61 5.87
CA ALA A 353 13.09 15.99 6.11
C ALA A 353 13.07 14.95 7.25
N THR A 354 12.12 15.08 8.18
CA THR A 354 11.94 14.14 9.30
C THR A 354 10.67 13.30 9.20
N ALA A 355 9.84 13.54 8.19
CA ALA A 355 8.61 12.80 7.98
C ALA A 355 8.90 11.36 7.56
N LYS A 356 8.15 10.41 8.12
CA LYS A 356 8.23 8.98 7.80
C LYS A 356 7.05 8.52 6.93
N GLU A 357 5.93 9.23 6.98
CA GLU A 357 4.77 8.96 6.16
C GLU A 357 4.33 10.22 5.42
N ALA A 358 4.11 10.11 4.11
CA ALA A 358 3.45 11.13 3.31
C ALA A 358 2.58 10.50 2.24
N MET A 359 1.45 11.13 1.97
CA MET A 359 0.55 10.76 0.89
C MET A 359 0.03 12.01 0.19
N THR A 360 0.02 11.97 -1.12
CA THR A 360 -0.61 12.99 -1.97
C THR A 360 -1.59 12.33 -2.91
N VAL A 361 -2.79 12.89 -2.99
CA VAL A 361 -3.81 12.48 -3.96
C VAL A 361 -4.27 13.71 -4.72
N VAL A 362 -4.27 13.61 -6.02
CA VAL A 362 -4.83 14.62 -6.92
C VAL A 362 -5.86 13.93 -7.81
N ARG A 363 -7.07 14.48 -7.82
CA ARG A 363 -8.16 14.00 -8.67
C ARG A 363 -8.78 15.18 -9.39
N TYR A 364 -9.00 15.02 -10.66
CA TYR A 364 -9.70 16.01 -11.48
C TYR A 364 -10.85 15.34 -12.24
N CYS A 365 -12.01 16.00 -12.27
CA CYS A 365 -13.23 15.50 -12.87
C CYS A 365 -13.82 16.50 -13.85
N TRP A 366 -14.14 16.05 -15.07
CA TRP A 366 -14.85 16.81 -16.11
C TRP A 366 -16.23 16.21 -16.35
N SER A 367 -17.23 17.04 -16.54
CA SER A 367 -18.56 16.65 -17.04
C SER A 367 -18.64 17.04 -18.52
N LEU A 368 -18.93 16.09 -19.35
CA LEU A 368 -19.20 16.27 -20.78
C LEU A 368 -20.70 16.37 -21.03
#